data_d7aef28bdbeed8d8c0ed3ee7b66a6f08
#
_entry.id   d7aef28bdbeed8d8c0ed3ee7b66a6f08
#
_cell.length_a   1.000
_cell.length_b   1.000
_cell.length_c   1.000
_cell.angle_alpha   90.00
_cell.angle_beta   90.00
_cell.angle_gamma   90.00
#
_symmetry.space_group_name_H-M   'P 1'
#
loop_
_entity.id
_entity.type
_entity.pdbx_description
1 polymer ?
#
loop_
_entity_poly.entity_id
_entity_poly.type
_entity_poly.pdbx_seq_one_letter_code
_entity_poly.pdbx_strand_id
1 'polypeptide(L)'
;MEEILWKKTKITARLFHVEIAQGIYLISDPEQGPTEDGKSLAPGNATANSYLIIGEERAVLLDLAVNSPELKTYAEKLAGKPVQLVLSHGHYDHAFYLNQYQDVWMNTKDKFLLKKGMLGFPPVEPCPIIHGLEAGDVIDLGGRELEVFHIPGHTPGSILLIDRKCRVLLSGDTCARRLLYGLHEQVSFEEFCASLENLKTADFDVMYSAHDRCAIPKEYLSHMMLLLKNEVPQTKNVVDLPGIGEMKCFFHGDIRTLDYFDIAFMEEPIKDISKIRLNVQ
;
A
#
# COMPACT_ATOMS: atom_id res chain seq x y z
N MET A 1 0.80 2.64 22.03
CA MET A 1 1.04 1.75 20.88
C MET A 1 1.49 0.41 21.42
N GLU A 2 0.71 -0.65 21.23
CA GLU A 2 1.22 -1.98 21.51
C GLU A 2 2.30 -2.32 20.48
N GLU A 3 3.51 -2.62 20.96
CA GLU A 3 4.56 -3.14 20.10
C GLU A 3 4.10 -4.44 19.47
N ILE A 4 4.14 -4.51 18.15
CA ILE A 4 3.89 -5.76 17.44
C ILE A 4 5.02 -6.73 17.80
N LEU A 5 4.70 -7.73 18.61
CA LEU A 5 5.65 -8.77 19.00
C LEU A 5 5.94 -9.69 17.81
N TRP A 6 7.09 -9.50 17.18
CA TRP A 6 7.56 -10.26 16.05
C TRP A 6 7.86 -11.72 16.43
N LYS A 7 6.97 -12.66 16.06
CA LYS A 7 7.25 -14.08 16.16
C LYS A 7 8.21 -14.50 15.04
N LYS A 8 9.46 -14.73 15.38
CA LYS A 8 10.49 -15.17 14.42
C LYS A 8 10.26 -16.62 14.00
N THR A 9 9.54 -16.83 12.90
CA THR A 9 9.61 -18.11 12.18
C THR A 9 10.34 -17.84 10.88
N LYS A 10 11.65 -18.10 10.84
CA LYS A 10 12.47 -17.88 9.64
C LYS A 10 12.14 -18.97 8.62
N ILE A 11 11.47 -18.63 7.52
CA ILE A 11 11.38 -19.47 6.33
C ILE A 11 12.58 -19.17 5.41
N THR A 12 13.05 -17.92 5.39
CA THR A 12 14.27 -17.47 4.71
C THR A 12 15.14 -16.63 5.63
N ALA A 13 16.36 -16.27 5.22
CA ALA A 13 17.27 -15.48 6.04
C ALA A 13 16.84 -14.03 6.21
N ARG A 14 16.05 -13.47 5.28
CA ARG A 14 15.72 -12.04 5.18
C ARG A 14 14.27 -11.75 5.55
N LEU A 15 13.31 -12.54 5.07
CA LEU A 15 11.90 -12.29 5.28
C LEU A 15 11.41 -12.79 6.64
N PHE A 16 10.49 -12.07 7.23
CA PHE A 16 9.77 -12.48 8.43
C PHE A 16 8.30 -12.05 8.35
N HIS A 17 7.48 -12.63 9.18
CA HIS A 17 6.07 -12.34 9.25
C HIS A 17 5.58 -12.18 10.68
N VAL A 18 4.44 -11.50 10.80
CA VAL A 18 3.67 -11.37 12.04
C VAL A 18 2.22 -11.66 11.72
N GLU A 19 1.58 -12.49 12.51
CA GLU A 19 0.14 -12.64 12.45
C GLU A 19 -0.51 -11.43 13.13
N ILE A 20 -1.12 -10.55 12.34
CA ILE A 20 -1.76 -9.31 12.82
C ILE A 20 -3.22 -9.50 13.19
N ALA A 21 -3.86 -10.52 12.63
CA ALA A 21 -5.18 -11.01 12.97
C ALA A 21 -5.27 -12.47 12.54
N GLN A 22 -6.28 -13.21 12.98
CA GLN A 22 -6.42 -14.64 12.68
C GLN A 22 -6.28 -14.92 11.17
N GLY A 23 -5.17 -15.58 10.77
CA GLY A 23 -4.87 -15.94 9.38
C GLY A 23 -4.56 -14.74 8.48
N ILE A 24 -4.24 -13.58 9.03
CA ILE A 24 -3.72 -12.41 8.30
C ILE A 24 -2.30 -12.15 8.79
N TYR A 25 -1.36 -12.22 7.86
CA TYR A 25 0.07 -12.07 8.14
C TYR A 25 0.63 -10.85 7.42
N LEU A 26 1.26 -9.96 8.16
CA LEU A 26 2.15 -8.94 7.62
C LEU A 26 3.49 -9.60 7.34
N ILE A 27 3.98 -9.50 6.10
CA ILE A 27 5.30 -9.98 5.67
C ILE A 27 6.17 -8.76 5.37
N SER A 28 7.38 -8.72 5.90
CA SER A 28 8.30 -7.59 5.72
C SER A 28 9.76 -8.05 5.72
N ASP A 29 10.65 -7.14 5.31
CA ASP A 29 12.09 -7.29 5.41
C ASP A 29 12.61 -6.34 6.51
N PRO A 30 13.29 -6.83 7.54
CA PRO A 30 13.80 -6.01 8.63
C PRO A 30 14.82 -4.95 8.19
N GLU A 31 15.53 -5.19 7.08
CA GLU A 31 16.53 -4.27 6.55
C GLU A 31 15.91 -3.08 5.79
N GLN A 32 14.61 -3.17 5.43
CA GLN A 32 13.86 -2.12 4.74
C GLN A 32 13.00 -1.27 5.69
N GLY A 33 13.27 -1.33 6.98
CA GLY A 33 12.52 -0.57 7.96
C GLY A 33 13.07 0.84 8.21
N PRO A 34 12.31 1.71 8.87
CA PRO A 34 12.83 2.97 9.36
C PRO A 34 14.01 2.69 10.31
N THR A 35 15.02 3.55 10.25
CA THR A 35 16.09 3.54 11.25
C THR A 35 15.54 3.72 12.66
N GLU A 36 16.22 3.20 13.69
CA GLU A 36 15.75 3.24 15.09
C GLU A 36 15.43 4.67 15.58
N ASP A 37 16.00 5.70 14.95
CA ASP A 37 15.73 7.10 15.27
C ASP A 37 14.49 7.68 14.58
N GLY A 38 13.81 6.93 13.72
CA GLY A 38 12.63 7.34 12.99
C GLY A 38 12.82 8.53 12.04
N LYS A 39 14.06 8.98 11.83
CA LYS A 39 14.40 10.21 11.09
C LYS A 39 14.71 9.97 9.63
N SER A 40 15.11 8.77 9.26
CA SER A 40 15.45 8.49 7.88
C SER A 40 14.20 8.09 7.09
N LEU A 41 13.61 9.10 6.47
CA LEU A 41 12.58 8.97 5.46
C LEU A 41 13.19 9.04 4.05
N ALA A 42 14.48 8.74 3.92
CA ALA A 42 15.11 8.67 2.61
C ALA A 42 14.38 7.64 1.75
N PRO A 43 14.18 7.93 0.46
CA PRO A 43 13.72 6.94 -0.51
C PRO A 43 14.61 5.70 -0.40
N GLY A 44 14.06 4.55 -0.07
CA GLY A 44 14.81 3.31 0.18
C GLY A 44 14.76 2.80 1.63
N ASN A 45 14.43 3.64 2.61
CA ASN A 45 14.26 3.24 4.01
C ASN A 45 12.80 3.22 4.46
N ALA A 46 11.85 3.35 3.53
CA ALA A 46 10.45 3.19 3.84
C ALA A 46 10.14 1.74 4.23
N THR A 47 9.37 1.57 5.30
CA THR A 47 8.78 0.26 5.61
C THR A 47 7.94 -0.16 4.43
N ALA A 48 8.13 -1.40 3.97
CA ALA A 48 7.32 -2.00 2.92
C ALA A 48 6.77 -3.32 3.43
N ASN A 49 5.46 -3.50 3.34
CA ASN A 49 4.75 -4.67 3.83
C ASN A 49 3.89 -5.26 2.73
N SER A 50 3.96 -6.58 2.59
CA SER A 50 2.99 -7.38 1.87
C SER A 50 2.08 -8.08 2.89
N TYR A 51 0.85 -8.38 2.51
CA TYR A 51 -0.09 -9.04 3.40
C TYR A 51 -0.54 -10.37 2.83
N LEU A 52 -0.45 -11.44 3.62
CA LEU A 52 -0.94 -12.76 3.26
C LEU A 52 -2.20 -13.07 4.06
N ILE A 53 -3.32 -13.28 3.38
CA ILE A 53 -4.61 -13.58 3.96
C ILE A 53 -4.97 -15.03 3.61
N ILE A 54 -5.17 -15.88 4.62
CA ILE A 54 -5.38 -17.32 4.44
C ILE A 54 -6.82 -17.68 4.77
N GLY A 55 -7.55 -18.20 3.76
CA GLY A 55 -8.86 -18.81 3.91
C GLY A 55 -8.76 -20.35 4.03
N GLU A 56 -9.88 -21.05 3.90
CA GLU A 56 -9.91 -22.51 4.00
C GLU A 56 -9.40 -23.20 2.73
N GLU A 57 -9.68 -22.63 1.54
CA GLU A 57 -9.35 -23.25 0.25
C GLU A 57 -8.11 -22.62 -0.40
N ARG A 58 -7.95 -21.30 -0.31
CA ARG A 58 -6.88 -20.53 -0.95
C ARG A 58 -6.46 -19.35 -0.09
N ALA A 59 -5.41 -18.68 -0.52
CA ALA A 59 -4.93 -17.46 0.11
C ALA A 59 -4.77 -16.32 -0.90
N VAL A 60 -4.77 -15.09 -0.42
CA VAL A 60 -4.39 -13.89 -1.17
C VAL A 60 -3.06 -13.37 -0.63
N LEU A 61 -2.13 -13.06 -1.52
CA LEU A 61 -1.01 -12.17 -1.24
C LEU A 61 -1.37 -10.79 -1.79
N LEU A 62 -1.50 -9.81 -0.92
CA LEU A 62 -1.72 -8.41 -1.29
C LEU A 62 -0.37 -7.70 -1.34
N ASP A 63 -0.05 -7.21 -2.51
CA ASP A 63 1.16 -6.51 -2.91
C ASP A 63 2.45 -7.34 -2.84
N LEU A 64 3.39 -6.98 -3.69
CA LEU A 64 4.77 -7.43 -3.70
C LEU A 64 5.67 -6.28 -3.21
N ALA A 65 5.30 -5.68 -2.07
CA ALA A 65 5.96 -4.48 -1.58
C ALA A 65 7.32 -4.75 -0.93
N VAL A 66 7.63 -6.00 -0.64
CA VAL A 66 8.94 -6.40 -0.16
C VAL A 66 9.85 -6.73 -1.34
N ASN A 67 10.95 -6.00 -1.51
CA ASN A 67 11.91 -6.20 -2.60
C ASN A 67 12.74 -7.48 -2.37
N SER A 68 12.10 -8.63 -2.51
CA SER A 68 12.74 -9.94 -2.37
C SER A 68 12.22 -10.94 -3.42
N PRO A 69 13.10 -11.59 -4.19
CA PRO A 69 12.71 -12.64 -5.14
C PRO A 69 12.11 -13.88 -4.45
N GLU A 70 12.27 -13.98 -3.13
CA GLU A 70 11.81 -15.12 -2.34
C GLU A 70 10.38 -14.94 -1.82
N LEU A 71 9.78 -13.72 -1.96
CA LEU A 71 8.48 -13.39 -1.38
C LEU A 71 7.38 -14.37 -1.83
N LYS A 72 7.32 -14.69 -3.12
CA LYS A 72 6.37 -15.66 -3.67
C LYS A 72 6.46 -17.00 -2.95
N THR A 73 7.64 -17.61 -2.96
CA THR A 73 7.87 -18.92 -2.34
C THR A 73 7.64 -18.87 -0.82
N TYR A 74 7.97 -17.74 -0.20
CA TYR A 74 7.73 -17.53 1.23
C TYR A 74 6.23 -17.55 1.55
N ALA A 75 5.44 -16.79 0.81
CA ALA A 75 4.00 -16.73 0.98
C ALA A 75 3.31 -18.07 0.72
N GLU A 76 3.71 -18.77 -0.36
CA GLU A 76 3.20 -20.10 -0.70
C GLU A 76 3.49 -21.14 0.41
N LYS A 77 4.71 -21.14 0.96
CA LYS A 77 5.07 -22.02 2.08
C LYS A 77 4.31 -21.70 3.35
N LEU A 78 4.13 -20.41 3.66
CA LEU A 78 3.39 -19.97 4.83
C LEU A 78 1.90 -20.32 4.71
N ALA A 79 1.31 -20.12 3.53
CA ALA A 79 -0.07 -20.44 3.26
C ALA A 79 -0.35 -21.95 3.25
N GLY A 80 0.57 -22.76 2.72
CA GLY A 80 0.37 -24.19 2.52
C GLY A 80 -0.72 -24.55 1.51
N LYS A 81 -1.10 -23.61 0.64
CA LYS A 81 -2.18 -23.71 -0.34
C LYS A 81 -1.99 -22.73 -1.48
N PRO A 82 -2.80 -22.81 -2.59
CA PRO A 82 -2.70 -21.84 -3.69
C PRO A 82 -2.84 -20.40 -3.23
N VAL A 83 -1.94 -19.53 -3.70
CA VAL A 83 -1.89 -18.09 -3.40
C VAL A 83 -2.24 -17.30 -4.64
N GLN A 84 -3.29 -16.48 -4.55
CA GLN A 84 -3.68 -15.51 -5.57
C GLN A 84 -2.99 -14.19 -5.29
N LEU A 85 -2.36 -13.58 -6.30
CA LEU A 85 -1.76 -12.26 -6.16
C LEU A 85 -2.80 -11.17 -6.44
N VAL A 86 -2.90 -10.23 -5.51
CA VAL A 86 -3.67 -8.98 -5.68
C VAL A 86 -2.73 -7.81 -5.51
N LEU A 87 -2.79 -6.81 -6.38
CA LEU A 87 -2.11 -5.53 -6.18
C LEU A 87 -3.12 -4.48 -5.73
N SER A 88 -2.80 -3.77 -4.67
CA SER A 88 -3.58 -2.61 -4.21
C SER A 88 -3.56 -1.48 -5.24
N HIS A 89 -2.44 -1.33 -5.94
CA HIS A 89 -2.24 -0.37 -7.03
C HIS A 89 -1.02 -0.73 -7.88
N GLY A 90 -0.75 0.05 -8.93
CA GLY A 90 0.25 -0.30 -9.95
C GLY A 90 1.64 0.30 -9.76
N HIS A 91 2.00 0.88 -8.61
CA HIS A 91 3.34 1.39 -8.38
C HIS A 91 4.39 0.27 -8.33
N TYR A 92 5.62 0.60 -8.74
CA TYR A 92 6.70 -0.37 -8.87
C TYR A 92 7.08 -1.04 -7.54
N ASP A 93 6.99 -0.30 -6.44
CA ASP A 93 7.31 -0.78 -5.10
C ASP A 93 6.23 -1.70 -4.50
N HIS A 94 5.11 -1.88 -5.21
CA HIS A 94 4.09 -2.90 -4.94
C HIS A 94 4.11 -4.05 -5.96
N ALA A 95 5.02 -3.99 -6.95
CA ALA A 95 5.09 -4.93 -8.06
C ALA A 95 6.49 -5.56 -8.24
N PHE A 96 7.31 -5.61 -7.18
CA PHE A 96 8.61 -6.24 -7.23
C PHE A 96 8.50 -7.72 -7.64
N TYR A 97 9.29 -8.13 -8.63
CA TYR A 97 9.29 -9.51 -9.14
C TYR A 97 7.92 -10.00 -9.64
N LEU A 98 7.04 -9.09 -10.08
CA LEU A 98 5.72 -9.43 -10.60
C LEU A 98 5.78 -10.40 -11.79
N ASN A 99 6.87 -10.39 -12.56
CA ASN A 99 7.15 -11.31 -13.65
C ASN A 99 7.30 -12.80 -13.23
N GLN A 100 7.33 -13.10 -11.93
CA GLN A 100 7.26 -14.48 -11.43
C GLN A 100 5.83 -15.04 -11.40
N TYR A 101 4.82 -14.20 -11.66
CA TYR A 101 3.40 -14.58 -11.62
C TYR A 101 2.83 -14.67 -13.04
N GLN A 102 1.92 -15.61 -13.27
CA GLN A 102 1.19 -15.73 -14.53
C GLN A 102 -0.03 -14.82 -14.55
N ASP A 103 -0.68 -14.65 -13.41
CA ASP A 103 -1.91 -13.91 -13.22
C ASP A 103 -1.76 -12.93 -12.06
N VAL A 104 -2.40 -11.76 -12.20
CA VAL A 104 -2.52 -10.74 -11.15
C VAL A 104 -3.90 -10.10 -11.18
N TRP A 105 -4.48 -9.87 -10.01
CA TRP A 105 -5.75 -9.17 -9.83
C TRP A 105 -5.51 -7.76 -9.33
N MET A 106 -6.07 -6.77 -10.02
CA MET A 106 -5.93 -5.35 -9.66
C MET A 106 -6.97 -4.50 -10.39
N ASN A 107 -7.16 -3.25 -9.99
CA ASN A 107 -7.97 -2.36 -10.79
C ASN A 107 -7.26 -2.00 -12.11
N THR A 108 -7.96 -2.12 -13.23
CA THR A 108 -7.37 -1.98 -14.57
C THR A 108 -6.96 -0.56 -14.92
N LYS A 109 -7.40 0.43 -14.16
CA LYS A 109 -6.99 1.83 -14.33
C LYS A 109 -5.48 2.02 -14.12
N ASP A 110 -4.82 1.16 -13.34
CA ASP A 110 -3.38 1.22 -13.08
C ASP A 110 -2.53 0.35 -14.02
N LYS A 111 -3.15 -0.36 -14.96
CA LYS A 111 -2.44 -1.23 -15.92
C LYS A 111 -1.33 -0.52 -16.67
N PHE A 112 -1.48 0.79 -16.91
CA PHE A 112 -0.47 1.58 -17.62
C PHE A 112 0.83 1.71 -16.83
N LEU A 113 0.80 1.71 -15.51
CA LEU A 113 1.97 1.79 -14.63
C LEU A 113 2.88 0.57 -14.81
N LEU A 114 2.29 -0.61 -14.86
CA LEU A 114 3.03 -1.86 -15.10
C LEU A 114 3.61 -1.93 -16.50
N LYS A 115 2.89 -1.41 -17.51
CA LYS A 115 3.25 -1.52 -18.92
C LYS A 115 4.26 -0.46 -19.41
N LYS A 116 4.27 0.71 -18.79
CA LYS A 116 5.16 1.82 -19.20
C LYS A 116 6.39 1.94 -18.30
N GLY A 117 6.35 1.36 -17.10
CA GLY A 117 7.31 1.63 -16.04
C GLY A 117 7.17 3.04 -15.47
N MET A 118 7.89 3.33 -14.40
CA MET A 118 7.87 4.63 -13.74
C MET A 118 9.13 4.87 -12.91
N LEU A 119 9.49 6.14 -12.72
CA LEU A 119 10.56 6.56 -11.81
C LEU A 119 11.91 5.84 -12.00
N GLY A 120 12.21 5.44 -13.23
CA GLY A 120 13.43 4.70 -13.55
C GLY A 120 13.30 3.18 -13.55
N PHE A 121 12.22 2.64 -13.00
CA PHE A 121 11.92 1.23 -13.11
C PHE A 121 11.36 0.89 -14.48
N PRO A 122 11.83 -0.21 -15.11
CA PRO A 122 11.37 -0.60 -16.45
C PRO A 122 9.93 -1.14 -16.38
N PRO A 123 9.26 -1.27 -17.54
CA PRO A 123 8.04 -2.06 -17.64
C PRO A 123 8.23 -3.46 -17.08
N VAL A 124 7.16 -4.03 -16.53
CA VAL A 124 7.16 -5.43 -16.07
C VAL A 124 7.15 -6.36 -17.27
N GLU A 125 8.21 -7.15 -17.43
CA GLU A 125 8.35 -8.12 -18.52
C GLU A 125 8.85 -9.48 -18.02
N PRO A 126 8.17 -10.59 -18.37
CA PRO A 126 6.84 -10.62 -18.96
C PRO A 126 5.77 -10.07 -18.01
N CYS A 127 4.84 -9.27 -18.56
CA CYS A 127 3.70 -8.80 -17.76
C CYS A 127 2.68 -9.93 -17.63
N PRO A 128 2.19 -10.24 -16.40
CA PRO A 128 1.17 -11.25 -16.19
C PRO A 128 -0.16 -10.87 -16.83
N ILE A 129 -1.08 -11.84 -16.91
CA ILE A 129 -2.47 -11.61 -17.27
C ILE A 129 -3.11 -10.79 -16.15
N ILE A 130 -3.66 -9.63 -16.50
CA ILE A 130 -4.30 -8.74 -15.53
C ILE A 130 -5.80 -9.00 -15.53
N HIS A 131 -6.31 -9.46 -14.37
CA HIS A 131 -7.72 -9.62 -14.08
C HIS A 131 -8.23 -8.37 -13.35
N GLY A 132 -9.32 -7.77 -13.85
CA GLY A 132 -9.90 -6.57 -13.27
C GLY A 132 -10.57 -6.84 -11.93
N LEU A 133 -10.35 -5.93 -10.97
CA LEU A 133 -11.12 -5.83 -9.72
C LEU A 133 -11.76 -4.45 -9.65
N GLU A 134 -13.04 -4.44 -9.31
CA GLU A 134 -13.83 -3.23 -9.18
C GLU A 134 -14.44 -3.11 -7.77
N ALA A 135 -14.91 -1.92 -7.41
CA ALA A 135 -15.59 -1.71 -6.14
C ALA A 135 -16.79 -2.64 -5.97
N GLY A 136 -16.89 -3.30 -4.83
CA GLY A 136 -17.95 -4.25 -4.51
C GLY A 136 -17.68 -5.68 -4.93
N ASP A 137 -16.58 -5.94 -5.65
CA ASP A 137 -16.16 -7.33 -5.90
C ASP A 137 -15.80 -8.01 -4.57
N VAL A 138 -15.99 -9.32 -4.54
CA VAL A 138 -15.67 -10.15 -3.38
C VAL A 138 -14.73 -11.28 -3.80
N ILE A 139 -13.61 -11.39 -3.10
CA ILE A 139 -12.65 -12.48 -3.27
C ILE A 139 -12.95 -13.53 -2.20
N ASP A 140 -13.56 -14.65 -2.62
CA ASP A 140 -13.84 -15.78 -1.74
C ASP A 140 -12.61 -16.68 -1.60
N LEU A 141 -12.21 -16.94 -0.36
CA LEU A 141 -11.04 -17.77 0.00
C LEU A 141 -11.44 -19.12 0.62
N GLY A 142 -12.74 -19.44 0.61
CA GLY A 142 -13.33 -20.55 1.35
C GLY A 142 -13.48 -20.18 2.84
N GLY A 143 -14.72 -19.96 3.27
CA GLY A 143 -15.03 -19.53 4.65
C GLY A 143 -14.49 -18.17 5.10
N ARG A 144 -13.94 -17.39 4.15
CA ARG A 144 -13.44 -16.03 4.34
C ARG A 144 -13.60 -15.26 3.04
N GLU A 145 -14.12 -14.06 3.13
CA GLU A 145 -14.35 -13.16 2.01
C GLU A 145 -13.61 -11.84 2.21
N LEU A 146 -13.01 -11.35 1.14
CA LEU A 146 -12.39 -10.03 1.09
C LEU A 146 -13.20 -9.15 0.15
N GLU A 147 -13.75 -8.05 0.67
CA GLU A 147 -14.49 -7.07 -0.10
C GLU A 147 -13.53 -6.02 -0.67
N VAL A 148 -13.68 -5.70 -1.95
CA VAL A 148 -12.88 -4.73 -2.67
C VAL A 148 -13.52 -3.35 -2.59
N PHE A 149 -12.76 -2.36 -2.14
CA PHE A 149 -13.10 -0.94 -2.23
C PHE A 149 -12.17 -0.28 -3.25
N HIS A 150 -12.71 0.58 -4.10
CA HIS A 150 -11.93 1.40 -5.02
C HIS A 150 -11.96 2.85 -4.54
N ILE A 151 -10.81 3.37 -4.15
CA ILE A 151 -10.66 4.75 -3.67
C ILE A 151 -9.49 5.39 -4.42
N PRO A 152 -9.77 6.04 -5.56
CA PRO A 152 -8.74 6.74 -6.31
C PRO A 152 -8.22 7.94 -5.52
N GLY A 153 -6.91 8.21 -5.64
CA GLY A 153 -6.25 9.31 -4.93
C GLY A 153 -4.74 9.17 -4.97
N HIS A 154 -4.20 8.13 -4.35
CA HIS A 154 -2.79 7.79 -4.49
C HIS A 154 -2.46 7.39 -5.94
N THR A 155 -3.27 6.49 -6.52
CA THR A 155 -3.33 6.22 -7.97
C THR A 155 -4.78 6.20 -8.45
N PRO A 156 -5.02 6.27 -9.78
CA PRO A 156 -6.37 6.13 -10.34
C PRO A 156 -7.03 4.79 -10.04
N GLY A 157 -6.24 3.73 -9.90
CA GLY A 157 -6.69 2.35 -9.67
C GLY A 157 -6.51 1.82 -8.25
N SER A 158 -6.27 2.69 -7.27
CA SER A 158 -6.07 2.26 -5.87
C SER A 158 -7.29 1.51 -5.33
N ILE A 159 -7.07 0.26 -4.91
CA ILE A 159 -8.06 -0.58 -4.23
C ILE A 159 -7.61 -0.95 -2.82
N LEU A 160 -8.57 -1.20 -1.96
CA LEU A 160 -8.41 -1.63 -0.58
C LEU A 160 -9.19 -2.93 -0.39
N LEU A 161 -8.76 -3.77 0.54
CA LEU A 161 -9.42 -5.02 0.87
C LEU A 161 -9.92 -5.00 2.31
N ILE A 162 -11.20 -5.33 2.52
CA ILE A 162 -11.76 -5.51 3.87
C ILE A 162 -11.98 -6.99 4.13
N ASP A 163 -11.35 -7.50 5.16
CA ASP A 163 -11.68 -8.76 5.80
C ASP A 163 -12.73 -8.51 6.88
N ARG A 164 -13.98 -8.83 6.59
CA ARG A 164 -15.08 -8.62 7.55
C ARG A 164 -15.02 -9.58 8.73
N LYS A 165 -14.42 -10.78 8.55
CA LYS A 165 -14.29 -11.79 9.62
C LYS A 165 -13.40 -11.28 10.76
N CYS A 166 -12.30 -10.63 10.43
CA CYS A 166 -11.36 -10.06 11.40
C CYS A 166 -11.55 -8.56 11.61
N ARG A 167 -12.45 -7.91 10.85
CA ARG A 167 -12.72 -6.47 10.88
C ARG A 167 -11.46 -5.65 10.60
N VAL A 168 -10.68 -6.11 9.60
CA VAL A 168 -9.41 -5.52 9.19
C VAL A 168 -9.52 -4.94 7.80
N LEU A 169 -9.09 -3.70 7.61
CA LEU A 169 -8.87 -3.05 6.31
C LEU A 169 -7.38 -3.11 5.96
N LEU A 170 -7.06 -3.62 4.77
CA LEU A 170 -5.74 -3.55 4.16
C LEU A 170 -5.77 -2.46 3.10
N SER A 171 -5.09 -1.34 3.36
CA SER A 171 -5.34 -0.09 2.65
C SER A 171 -4.34 0.24 1.54
N GLY A 172 -3.30 -0.60 1.33
CA GLY A 172 -2.20 -0.22 0.46
C GLY A 172 -1.63 1.15 0.87
N ASP A 173 -1.56 2.07 -0.08
CA ASP A 173 -1.07 3.44 0.16
C ASP A 173 -2.18 4.49 0.26
N THR A 174 -3.44 4.06 0.17
CA THR A 174 -4.57 5.00 0.16
C THR A 174 -4.88 5.59 1.53
N CYS A 175 -4.88 4.76 2.58
CA CYS A 175 -5.14 5.17 3.96
C CYS A 175 -3.91 4.84 4.80
N ALA A 176 -2.88 5.65 4.66
CA ALA A 176 -1.61 5.53 5.34
C ALA A 176 -1.34 6.80 6.15
N ARG A 177 -0.45 6.70 7.15
CA ARG A 177 0.02 7.89 7.88
C ARG A 177 0.98 8.73 7.05
N ARG A 178 1.44 8.18 5.92
CA ARG A 178 2.28 8.85 4.92
C ARG A 178 1.64 8.66 3.56
N LEU A 179 1.28 9.76 2.92
CA LEU A 179 0.55 9.76 1.66
C LEU A 179 1.38 10.46 0.57
N LEU A 180 1.57 9.79 -0.54
CA LEU A 180 2.03 10.40 -1.79
C LEU A 180 0.81 10.61 -2.69
N TYR A 181 0.59 11.83 -3.16
CA TYR A 181 -0.62 12.19 -3.89
C TYR A 181 -0.28 13.06 -5.12
N GLY A 182 -1.03 12.92 -6.19
CA GLY A 182 -0.90 13.83 -7.32
C GLY A 182 0.14 13.47 -8.36
N LEU A 183 0.79 12.32 -8.29
CA LEU A 183 1.70 11.87 -9.33
C LEU A 183 0.99 11.54 -10.65
N HIS A 184 -0.26 11.14 -10.58
CA HIS A 184 -1.08 10.71 -11.72
C HIS A 184 -2.33 11.57 -11.82
N GLU A 185 -3.07 11.41 -12.92
CA GLU A 185 -4.44 11.91 -13.01
C GLU A 185 -5.25 11.38 -11.82
N GLN A 186 -5.90 12.26 -11.09
CA GLN A 186 -6.49 11.97 -9.79
C GLN A 186 -7.74 12.78 -9.56
N VAL A 187 -8.45 12.41 -8.51
CA VAL A 187 -9.56 13.18 -7.95
C VAL A 187 -9.04 14.33 -7.06
N SER A 188 -9.85 15.33 -6.85
CA SER A 188 -9.56 16.39 -5.88
C SER A 188 -9.51 15.87 -4.44
N PHE A 189 -8.90 16.61 -3.52
CA PHE A 189 -8.95 16.28 -2.09
C PHE A 189 -10.38 16.19 -1.55
N GLU A 190 -11.30 16.98 -2.08
CA GLU A 190 -12.71 16.94 -1.69
C GLU A 190 -13.35 15.60 -2.09
N GLU A 191 -13.16 15.15 -3.32
CA GLU A 191 -13.66 13.86 -3.82
C GLU A 191 -12.99 12.69 -3.10
N PHE A 192 -11.69 12.80 -2.84
CA PHE A 192 -10.96 11.80 -2.05
C PHE A 192 -11.54 11.68 -0.64
N CYS A 193 -11.74 12.81 0.05
CA CYS A 193 -12.37 12.81 1.37
C CYS A 193 -13.81 12.29 1.35
N ALA A 194 -14.59 12.54 0.28
CA ALA A 194 -15.92 11.97 0.14
C ALA A 194 -15.88 10.43 0.03
N SER A 195 -14.89 9.90 -0.69
CA SER A 195 -14.66 8.45 -0.78
C SER A 195 -14.25 7.85 0.56
N LEU A 196 -13.42 8.53 1.33
CA LEU A 196 -13.04 8.12 2.69
C LEU A 196 -14.23 8.19 3.67
N GLU A 197 -15.12 9.15 3.52
CA GLU A 197 -16.34 9.21 4.34
C GLU A 197 -17.25 8.00 4.09
N ASN A 198 -17.37 7.57 2.84
CA ASN A 198 -18.06 6.33 2.52
C ASN A 198 -17.37 5.11 3.12
N LEU A 199 -16.03 5.05 3.08
CA LEU A 199 -15.26 3.96 3.69
C LEU A 199 -15.50 3.86 5.20
N LYS A 200 -15.73 4.97 5.90
CA LYS A 200 -16.07 4.96 7.33
C LYS A 200 -17.37 4.21 7.65
N THR A 201 -18.26 4.03 6.68
CA THR A 201 -19.48 3.26 6.88
C THR A 201 -19.24 1.74 6.79
N ALA A 202 -18.10 1.31 6.24
CA ALA A 202 -17.75 -0.09 6.10
C ALA A 202 -17.43 -0.75 7.47
N ASP A 203 -17.56 -2.07 7.51
CA ASP A 203 -17.45 -2.85 8.75
C ASP A 203 -16.01 -3.31 9.01
N PHE A 204 -15.20 -2.43 9.60
CA PHE A 204 -13.86 -2.72 10.09
C PHE A 204 -13.52 -1.83 11.31
N ASP A 205 -12.52 -2.24 12.09
CA ASP A 205 -12.08 -1.52 13.29
C ASP A 205 -10.68 -0.94 13.12
N VAL A 206 -9.83 -1.60 12.33
CA VAL A 206 -8.42 -1.29 12.22
C VAL A 206 -7.95 -1.38 10.78
N MET A 207 -6.98 -0.52 10.43
CA MET A 207 -6.33 -0.49 9.13
C MET A 207 -4.85 -0.87 9.24
N TYR A 208 -4.33 -1.45 8.17
CA TYR A 208 -2.89 -1.63 7.96
C TYR A 208 -2.54 -1.15 6.56
N SER A 209 -1.57 -0.24 6.46
CA SER A 209 -1.05 0.26 5.19
C SER A 209 0.21 -0.49 4.76
N ALA A 210 0.60 -0.33 3.50
CA ALA A 210 1.84 -0.95 3.02
C ALA A 210 3.11 -0.32 3.62
N HIS A 211 3.03 0.92 4.12
CA HIS A 211 4.19 1.66 4.63
C HIS A 211 4.15 1.94 6.14
N ASP A 212 3.18 1.37 6.86
CA ASP A 212 3.11 1.43 8.31
C ASP A 212 3.26 0.04 8.93
N ARG A 213 3.95 -0.07 10.06
CA ARG A 213 4.10 -1.32 10.83
C ARG A 213 3.22 -1.37 12.07
N CYS A 214 2.25 -0.51 12.17
CA CYS A 214 1.33 -0.45 13.29
C CYS A 214 -0.11 -0.58 12.82
N ALA A 215 -0.96 -1.05 13.72
CA ALA A 215 -2.40 -0.95 13.55
C ALA A 215 -2.80 0.53 13.59
N ILE A 216 -3.59 0.95 12.62
CA ILE A 216 -4.14 2.30 12.54
C ILE A 216 -5.64 2.20 12.82
N PRO A 217 -6.15 2.81 13.89
CA PRO A 217 -7.57 2.70 14.22
C PRO A 217 -8.44 3.40 13.17
N LYS A 218 -9.66 2.93 13.00
CA LYS A 218 -10.62 3.48 12.02
C LYS A 218 -10.86 4.98 12.18
N GLU A 219 -10.81 5.48 13.40
CA GLU A 219 -10.99 6.91 13.75
C GLU A 219 -9.93 7.80 13.07
N TYR A 220 -8.78 7.24 12.73
CA TYR A 220 -7.73 7.94 12.00
C TYR A 220 -8.19 8.50 10.65
N LEU A 221 -9.17 7.87 9.99
CA LEU A 221 -9.76 8.41 8.77
C LEU A 221 -10.33 9.81 8.98
N SER A 222 -10.99 10.04 10.13
CA SER A 222 -11.54 11.36 10.45
C SER A 222 -10.44 12.38 10.69
N HIS A 223 -9.35 11.99 11.35
CA HIS A 223 -8.17 12.83 11.55
C HIS A 223 -7.52 13.20 10.22
N MET A 224 -7.22 12.22 9.37
CA MET A 224 -6.64 12.43 8.03
C MET A 224 -7.51 13.38 7.18
N MET A 225 -8.82 13.13 7.13
CA MET A 225 -9.74 14.00 6.38
C MET A 225 -9.80 15.43 6.91
N LEU A 226 -9.72 15.63 8.23
CA LEU A 226 -9.66 16.96 8.83
C LEU A 226 -8.45 17.74 8.33
N LEU A 227 -7.28 17.10 8.34
CA LEU A 227 -6.03 17.70 7.85
C LEU A 227 -6.08 17.97 6.35
N LEU A 228 -6.55 17.02 5.55
CA LEU A 228 -6.69 17.15 4.09
C LEU A 228 -7.62 18.29 3.69
N LYS A 229 -8.69 18.55 4.45
CA LYS A 229 -9.66 19.63 4.15
C LYS A 229 -9.19 21.00 4.61
N ASN A 230 -8.54 21.09 5.76
CA ASN A 230 -8.33 22.37 6.43
C ASN A 230 -6.89 22.87 6.43
N GLU A 231 -5.90 21.98 6.50
CA GLU A 231 -4.49 22.34 6.71
C GLU A 231 -3.63 22.10 5.48
N VAL A 232 -3.75 20.93 4.85
CA VAL A 232 -2.96 20.56 3.67
C VAL A 232 -3.08 21.58 2.53
N PRO A 233 -4.29 22.09 2.16
CA PRO A 233 -4.43 23.06 1.07
C PRO A 233 -3.75 24.42 1.34
N GLN A 234 -3.45 24.71 2.60
CA GLN A 234 -2.84 25.97 3.01
C GLN A 234 -1.32 25.90 3.16
N THR A 235 -0.73 24.70 3.00
CA THR A 235 0.72 24.53 3.14
C THR A 235 1.50 25.32 2.10
N LYS A 236 2.62 25.89 2.55
CA LYS A 236 3.62 26.54 1.69
C LYS A 236 4.94 25.75 1.67
N ASN A 237 4.98 24.65 2.40
CA ASN A 237 6.17 23.81 2.46
C ASN A 237 6.31 23.03 1.17
N VAL A 238 7.55 22.85 0.74
CA VAL A 238 7.92 22.07 -0.43
C VAL A 238 9.01 21.08 -0.07
N VAL A 239 9.04 19.97 -0.79
CA VAL A 239 10.09 18.96 -0.73
C VAL A 239 10.53 18.66 -2.16
N ASP A 240 11.84 18.56 -2.38
CA ASP A 240 12.37 18.10 -3.66
C ASP A 240 12.60 16.60 -3.58
N LEU A 241 11.77 15.85 -4.30
CA LEU A 241 11.92 14.39 -4.38
C LEU A 241 12.82 14.06 -5.59
N PRO A 242 13.94 13.36 -5.37
CA PRO A 242 14.88 13.02 -6.42
C PRO A 242 14.19 12.39 -7.64
N GLY A 243 14.36 13.01 -8.82
CA GLY A 243 13.77 12.56 -10.08
C GLY A 243 12.32 12.97 -10.32
N ILE A 244 11.55 13.30 -9.27
CA ILE A 244 10.17 13.82 -9.39
C ILE A 244 10.20 15.34 -9.49
N GLY A 245 11.04 15.97 -8.66
CA GLY A 245 11.13 17.42 -8.52
C GLY A 245 10.39 17.95 -7.30
N GLU A 246 10.09 19.25 -7.31
CA GLU A 246 9.46 19.95 -6.21
C GLU A 246 7.98 19.56 -6.07
N MET A 247 7.62 19.12 -4.88
CA MET A 247 6.25 18.80 -4.47
C MET A 247 5.86 19.64 -3.26
N LYS A 248 4.59 20.02 -3.15
CA LYS A 248 4.07 20.52 -1.88
C LYS A 248 4.10 19.44 -0.82
N CYS A 249 4.36 19.78 0.42
CA CYS A 249 4.33 18.84 1.52
C CYS A 249 3.70 19.46 2.78
N PHE A 250 3.10 18.58 3.57
CA PHE A 250 2.54 18.91 4.87
C PHE A 250 2.83 17.75 5.82
N PHE A 251 3.11 18.06 7.07
CA PHE A 251 3.22 17.05 8.11
C PHE A 251 2.61 17.56 9.42
N HIS A 252 2.06 16.64 10.19
CA HIS A 252 1.45 16.86 11.49
C HIS A 252 1.91 15.78 12.48
N GLY A 253 2.15 16.16 13.71
CA GLY A 253 2.48 15.25 14.80
C GLY A 253 3.90 14.68 14.77
N ASP A 254 4.12 13.63 15.55
CA ASP A 254 5.37 12.87 15.64
C ASP A 254 5.17 11.49 15.02
N ILE A 255 6.07 11.04 14.16
CA ILE A 255 5.99 9.75 13.47
C ILE A 255 5.80 8.55 14.42
N ARG A 256 6.19 8.70 15.68
CA ARG A 256 6.04 7.70 16.73
C ARG A 256 4.63 7.64 17.33
N THR A 257 3.75 8.57 16.98
CA THR A 257 2.39 8.67 17.51
C THR A 257 1.35 8.37 16.45
N LEU A 258 0.13 8.00 16.87
CA LEU A 258 -0.95 7.65 15.95
C LEU A 258 -1.60 8.85 15.27
N ASP A 259 -1.38 10.07 15.76
CA ASP A 259 -1.86 11.30 15.15
C ASP A 259 -0.93 11.85 14.04
N TYR A 260 0.22 11.19 13.83
CA TYR A 260 1.12 11.56 12.75
C TYR A 260 0.46 11.42 11.39
N PHE A 261 0.59 12.45 10.58
CA PHE A 261 0.23 12.44 9.16
C PHE A 261 1.23 13.26 8.37
N ASP A 262 1.75 12.70 7.29
CA ASP A 262 2.49 13.45 6.29
C ASP A 262 1.93 13.19 4.89
N ILE A 263 2.00 14.21 4.04
CA ILE A 263 1.64 14.11 2.63
C ILE A 263 2.63 14.93 1.80
N ALA A 264 3.11 14.31 0.72
CA ALA A 264 3.73 15.02 -0.40
C ALA A 264 2.79 14.95 -1.60
N PHE A 265 2.52 16.09 -2.25
CA PHE A 265 1.54 16.14 -3.33
C PHE A 265 1.90 17.14 -4.42
N MET A 266 1.44 16.83 -5.64
CA MET A 266 1.51 17.73 -6.78
C MET A 266 0.14 18.36 -7.03
N GLU A 267 0.12 19.65 -7.38
CA GLU A 267 -1.11 20.34 -7.79
C GLU A 267 -1.51 19.97 -9.23
N GLU A 268 -0.51 19.64 -10.05
CA GLU A 268 -0.70 19.20 -11.43
C GLU A 268 -0.02 17.83 -11.61
N PRO A 269 -0.72 16.84 -12.15
CA PRO A 269 -0.17 15.50 -12.34
C PRO A 269 0.99 15.49 -13.33
N ILE A 270 1.90 14.55 -13.16
CA ILE A 270 3.01 14.34 -14.07
C ILE A 270 2.50 13.78 -15.40
N LYS A 271 2.72 14.48 -16.52
CA LYS A 271 2.22 14.07 -17.85
C LYS A 271 2.73 12.70 -18.30
N ASP A 272 3.97 12.38 -17.97
CA ASP A 272 4.59 11.10 -18.38
C ASP A 272 5.61 10.64 -17.33
N ILE A 273 5.12 9.94 -16.33
CA ILE A 273 5.93 9.44 -15.21
C ILE A 273 7.00 8.42 -15.65
N SER A 274 6.82 7.78 -16.81
CA SER A 274 7.79 6.81 -17.34
C SER A 274 9.12 7.46 -17.75
N LYS A 275 9.13 8.77 -17.98
CA LYS A 275 10.33 9.54 -18.32
C LYS A 275 11.14 9.98 -17.12
N ILE A 276 10.56 9.91 -15.94
CA ILE A 276 11.24 10.28 -14.70
C ILE A 276 12.24 9.19 -14.32
N ARG A 277 13.42 9.61 -13.87
CA ARG A 277 14.48 8.73 -13.38
C ARG A 277 14.82 9.14 -11.95
N LEU A 278 14.54 8.29 -10.99
CA LEU A 278 15.11 8.45 -9.64
C LEU A 278 16.61 8.18 -9.74
N ASN A 279 17.42 9.16 -9.42
CA ASN A 279 18.85 8.95 -9.22
C ASN A 279 19.04 8.20 -7.90
N VAL A 280 18.84 6.89 -7.92
CA VAL A 280 19.20 6.02 -6.79
C VAL A 280 20.71 5.87 -6.86
N GLN A 281 21.43 6.62 -6.02
CA GLN A 281 22.86 6.39 -5.76
C GLN A 281 23.04 5.24 -4.80
#